data_f96ed429841cf3658c490c5f40e0bfcd
#
_entry.id   f96ed429841cf3658c490c5f40e0bfcd
#
_cell.length_a   1.000
_cell.length_b   1.000
_cell.length_c   1.000
_cell.angle_alpha   90.00
_cell.angle_beta   90.00
_cell.angle_gamma   90.00
#
_symmetry.space_group_name_H-M   'P 1'
#
loop_
_entity.id
_entity.type
_entity.pdbx_description
1 polymer ?
#
loop_
_entity_poly.entity_id
_entity_poly.type
_entity_poly.pdbx_seq_one_letter_code
_entity_poly.pdbx_strand_id
1 'polypeptide(L)'
;MNDTKIASKTEAQLAHFIGKVFTHFSKPGRKFVEECIYGIQASGDTKLSSIVRAIDDNIRPIYTEKRLSRNLDDETLEASVAEAVLKDGARSVRNDTLILVDPTEIRKEFSHKMEFVTRVRDASRSSKEGRDVLVNGYHGCLVAACLPGGRKTVPLALKLWSSRSPGFKGENDEVLKIVKAVYAATGGKGVVVYDRGGDRHAFYDYFIAENRDFIVRLKGRSFLSWRGMHDVHDLARQCSMRHSHHVTFDSHGKECNVSISFGATPVRLPMHPEKELHLVVVKGFGQDPMMLLTSLPVDRTFKSQWRIVEAYLSRWRIEETIRFVKQAYGFENIRVMSYTRIRNMASLVLASAYFATTWIGRNIKREVLAEHLTRLGKRLGEVPEFAAYAIADGIKRAFTRFGRWLRTPAETVIEKHEEETVQLLPGFAEMFDIDFG
;
A
#
# COMPACT_ATOMS: atom_id res chain seq x y z
N MET A 1 2.55 31.87 1.36
CA MET A 1 1.75 30.84 1.99
C MET A 1 2.20 30.67 3.44
N ASN A 2 1.28 30.58 4.38
CA ASN A 2 1.62 30.57 5.81
C ASN A 2 1.81 29.10 6.28
N ASP A 3 3.05 28.64 6.27
CA ASP A 3 3.44 27.26 6.64
C ASP A 3 2.93 26.93 8.06
N THR A 4 2.84 27.89 8.97
CA THR A 4 2.28 27.70 10.33
C THR A 4 0.81 27.29 10.27
N LYS A 5 0.04 27.88 9.36
CA LYS A 5 -1.38 27.55 9.17
C LYS A 5 -1.54 26.11 8.65
N ILE A 6 -0.66 25.67 7.74
CA ILE A 6 -0.67 24.28 7.21
C ILE A 6 -0.32 23.30 8.33
N ALA A 7 0.72 23.58 9.12
CA ALA A 7 1.12 22.73 10.25
C ALA A 7 -0.03 22.57 11.26
N SER A 8 -0.60 23.69 11.70
CA SER A 8 -1.72 23.69 12.67
C SER A 8 -2.95 22.95 12.14
N LYS A 9 -3.33 23.15 10.87
CA LYS A 9 -4.43 22.40 10.25
C LYS A 9 -4.13 20.91 10.17
N THR A 10 -2.88 20.52 9.85
CA THR A 10 -2.47 19.11 9.74
C THR A 10 -2.47 18.44 11.11
N GLU A 11 -2.01 19.13 12.16
CA GLU A 11 -2.10 18.66 13.54
C GLU A 11 -3.54 18.47 14.01
N ALA A 12 -4.42 19.43 13.72
CA ALA A 12 -5.85 19.31 14.03
C ALA A 12 -6.49 18.10 13.32
N GLN A 13 -6.11 17.84 12.07
CA GLN A 13 -6.58 16.65 11.36
C GLN A 13 -5.99 15.35 11.93
N LEU A 14 -4.73 15.37 12.40
CA LEU A 14 -4.15 14.22 13.10
C LEU A 14 -4.90 13.93 14.40
N ALA A 15 -5.15 14.93 15.21
CA ALA A 15 -5.93 14.77 16.43
C ALA A 15 -7.35 14.23 16.15
N HIS A 16 -8.00 14.74 15.10
CA HIS A 16 -9.30 14.24 14.65
C HIS A 16 -9.22 12.78 14.19
N PHE A 17 -8.23 12.42 13.39
CA PHE A 17 -7.95 11.04 12.97
C PHE A 17 -7.81 10.11 14.16
N ILE A 18 -6.97 10.47 15.13
CA ILE A 18 -6.78 9.68 16.36
C ILE A 18 -8.10 9.54 17.12
N GLY A 19 -8.85 10.61 17.26
CA GLY A 19 -10.15 10.60 17.97
C GLY A 19 -11.22 9.75 17.29
N LYS A 20 -11.20 9.64 15.96
CA LYS A 20 -12.22 8.90 15.18
C LYS A 20 -11.85 7.45 14.90
N VAL A 21 -10.59 7.18 14.61
CA VAL A 21 -10.14 5.84 14.18
C VAL A 21 -9.74 4.99 15.37
N PHE A 22 -9.09 5.56 16.39
CA PHE A 22 -8.58 4.83 17.55
C PHE A 22 -9.47 4.94 18.80
N THR A 23 -10.78 4.90 18.60
CA THR A 23 -11.77 5.10 19.67
C THR A 23 -11.69 4.07 20.79
N HIS A 24 -11.27 2.83 20.47
CA HIS A 24 -11.15 1.74 21.44
C HIS A 24 -9.85 1.79 22.27
N PHE A 25 -8.91 2.66 21.91
CA PHE A 25 -7.71 2.87 22.71
C PHE A 25 -8.02 3.71 23.96
N SER A 26 -7.34 3.39 25.08
CA SER A 26 -7.31 4.25 26.25
C SER A 26 -6.74 5.63 25.93
N LYS A 27 -7.01 6.64 26.75
CA LYS A 27 -6.45 7.99 26.58
C LYS A 27 -4.90 7.98 26.49
N PRO A 28 -4.15 7.25 27.34
CA PRO A 28 -2.69 7.11 27.18
C PRO A 28 -2.28 6.42 25.87
N GLY A 29 -3.00 5.37 25.47
CA GLY A 29 -2.76 4.65 24.23
C GLY A 29 -2.95 5.54 23.00
N ARG A 30 -4.05 6.31 22.93
CA ARG A 30 -4.28 7.29 21.86
C ARG A 30 -3.16 8.33 21.78
N LYS A 31 -2.75 8.88 22.92
CA LYS A 31 -1.64 9.82 22.98
C LYS A 31 -0.34 9.19 22.44
N PHE A 32 -0.04 7.95 22.81
CA PHE A 32 1.13 7.24 22.30
C PHE A 32 1.09 7.06 20.77
N VAL A 33 -0.05 6.59 20.22
CA VAL A 33 -0.23 6.42 18.77
C VAL A 33 -0.09 7.77 18.05
N GLU A 34 -0.70 8.83 18.58
CA GLU A 34 -0.62 10.19 18.06
C GLU A 34 0.82 10.71 18.01
N GLU A 35 1.55 10.60 19.12
CA GLU A 35 2.96 11.01 19.23
C GLU A 35 3.85 10.23 18.23
N CYS A 36 3.61 8.93 18.07
CA CYS A 36 4.36 8.13 17.11
C CYS A 36 4.05 8.53 15.66
N ILE A 37 2.78 8.69 15.29
CA ILE A 37 2.40 9.10 13.93
C ILE A 37 2.94 10.51 13.64
N TYR A 38 2.77 11.46 14.56
CA TYR A 38 3.35 12.80 14.42
C TYR A 38 4.86 12.74 14.23
N GLY A 39 5.56 12.02 15.09
CA GLY A 39 7.01 11.90 15.03
C GLY A 39 7.52 11.24 13.75
N ILE A 40 6.83 10.19 13.25
CA ILE A 40 7.13 9.55 11.96
C ILE A 40 6.92 10.55 10.81
N GLN A 41 5.80 11.27 10.79
CA GLN A 41 5.51 12.28 9.77
C GLN A 41 6.53 13.42 9.77
N ALA A 42 6.85 13.96 10.95
CA ALA A 42 7.75 15.09 11.11
C ALA A 42 9.22 14.75 10.83
N SER A 43 9.67 13.57 11.27
CA SER A 43 11.06 13.13 11.04
C SER A 43 11.27 12.47 9.66
N GLY A 44 10.23 11.85 9.11
CA GLY A 44 10.35 10.92 7.97
C GLY A 44 11.21 9.70 8.32
N ASP A 45 11.21 9.26 9.58
CA ASP A 45 12.07 8.16 10.07
C ASP A 45 11.35 7.35 11.15
N THR A 46 11.66 6.06 11.22
CA THR A 46 11.12 5.13 12.21
C THR A 46 12.04 4.90 13.42
N LYS A 47 13.19 5.58 13.48
CA LYS A 47 14.04 5.52 14.67
C LYS A 47 13.40 6.27 15.83
N LEU A 48 13.30 5.63 17.00
CA LEU A 48 12.73 6.28 18.19
C LEU A 48 13.43 7.60 18.52
N SER A 49 14.75 7.67 18.38
CA SER A 49 15.50 8.89 18.60
C SER A 49 15.15 10.03 17.62
N SER A 50 14.77 9.72 16.39
CA SER A 50 14.29 10.69 15.39
C SER A 50 12.88 11.17 15.74
N ILE A 51 11.99 10.23 16.10
CA ILE A 51 10.62 10.50 16.55
C ILE A 51 10.65 11.42 17.77
N VAL A 52 11.44 11.10 18.77
CA VAL A 52 11.54 11.89 20.02
C VAL A 52 12.01 13.32 19.76
N ARG A 53 13.01 13.49 18.88
CA ARG A 53 13.49 14.85 18.52
C ARG A 53 12.41 15.66 17.77
N ALA A 54 11.55 14.97 17.00
CA ALA A 54 10.47 15.63 16.30
C ALA A 54 9.31 16.01 17.23
N ILE A 55 9.05 15.22 18.27
CA ILE A 55 8.04 15.54 19.29
C ILE A 55 8.45 16.76 20.10
N ASP A 56 9.75 16.93 20.40
CA ASP A 56 10.35 18.07 21.10
C ASP A 56 9.54 18.47 22.35
N ASP A 57 9.18 17.46 23.17
CA ASP A 57 8.53 17.71 24.45
C ASP A 57 9.57 18.28 25.46
N ASN A 58 9.09 19.04 26.47
CA ASN A 58 9.96 19.67 27.48
C ASN A 58 10.61 18.65 28.44
N ILE A 59 10.67 17.37 28.04
CA ILE A 59 11.23 16.25 28.80
C ILE A 59 12.58 15.87 28.17
N ARG A 60 13.58 15.46 28.99
CA ARG A 60 14.84 14.97 28.44
C ARG A 60 14.56 13.83 27.43
N PRO A 61 15.09 13.91 26.21
CA PRO A 61 14.79 12.98 25.12
C PRO A 61 14.88 11.49 25.49
N ILE A 62 15.84 11.13 26.37
CA ILE A 62 16.03 9.75 26.82
C ILE A 62 14.81 9.21 27.61
N TYR A 63 14.10 10.05 28.35
CA TYR A 63 12.92 9.60 29.09
C TYR A 63 11.73 9.40 28.16
N THR A 64 11.55 10.29 27.17
CA THR A 64 10.53 10.12 26.15
C THR A 64 10.81 8.89 25.29
N GLU A 65 12.06 8.64 24.90
CA GLU A 65 12.46 7.43 24.16
C GLU A 65 12.17 6.15 24.97
N LYS A 66 12.53 6.13 26.26
CA LYS A 66 12.21 4.98 27.14
C LYS A 66 10.71 4.78 27.30
N ARG A 67 9.92 5.85 27.36
CA ARG A 67 8.46 5.77 27.44
C ARG A 67 7.86 5.19 26.16
N LEU A 68 8.25 5.72 24.99
CA LEU A 68 7.79 5.21 23.71
C LEU A 68 8.22 3.75 23.51
N SER A 69 9.45 3.40 23.84
CA SER A 69 9.96 2.03 23.74
C SER A 69 9.19 1.04 24.61
N ARG A 70 8.77 1.43 25.81
CA ARG A 70 7.92 0.59 26.68
C ARG A 70 6.52 0.40 26.12
N ASN A 71 5.91 1.45 25.57
CA ASN A 71 4.60 1.33 24.93
C ASN A 71 4.66 0.48 23.65
N LEU A 72 5.78 0.46 22.94
CA LEU A 72 6.00 -0.44 21.80
C LEU A 72 6.14 -1.91 22.19
N ASP A 73 6.20 -2.26 23.45
CA ASP A 73 6.31 -3.65 23.92
C ASP A 73 4.93 -4.29 24.18
N ASP A 74 3.85 -3.56 23.96
CA ASP A 74 2.49 -4.06 24.12
C ASP A 74 2.18 -5.07 22.99
N GLU A 75 1.93 -6.32 23.37
CA GLU A 75 1.66 -7.42 22.43
C GLU A 75 0.33 -7.23 21.65
N THR A 76 -0.56 -6.38 22.12
CA THR A 76 -1.87 -6.13 21.48
C THR A 76 -1.85 -4.97 20.51
N LEU A 77 -0.80 -4.15 20.52
CA LEU A 77 -0.74 -2.88 19.79
C LEU A 77 -0.82 -3.08 18.28
N GLU A 78 -0.04 -4.03 17.71
CA GLU A 78 -0.07 -4.32 16.26
C GLU A 78 -1.50 -4.62 15.79
N ALA A 79 -2.16 -5.56 16.46
CA ALA A 79 -3.50 -6.00 16.09
C ALA A 79 -4.50 -4.85 16.22
N SER A 80 -4.44 -4.10 17.33
CA SER A 80 -5.35 -2.98 17.59
C SER A 80 -5.19 -1.83 16.59
N VAL A 81 -3.96 -1.47 16.23
CA VAL A 81 -3.69 -0.42 15.23
C VAL A 81 -4.10 -0.89 13.84
N ALA A 82 -3.73 -2.12 13.46
CA ALA A 82 -4.08 -2.68 12.16
C ALA A 82 -5.60 -2.80 11.98
N GLU A 83 -6.32 -3.27 13.00
CA GLU A 83 -7.79 -3.36 12.97
C GLU A 83 -8.44 -1.98 12.82
N ALA A 84 -7.97 -0.97 13.56
CA ALA A 84 -8.51 0.38 13.50
C ALA A 84 -8.38 0.98 12.09
N VAL A 85 -7.18 0.90 11.49
CA VAL A 85 -6.91 1.38 10.14
C VAL A 85 -7.72 0.61 9.11
N LEU A 86 -7.74 -0.72 9.21
CA LEU A 86 -8.46 -1.58 8.28
C LEU A 86 -9.98 -1.33 8.33
N LYS A 87 -10.56 -1.21 9.52
CA LYS A 87 -11.99 -0.94 9.70
C LYS A 87 -12.41 0.39 9.07
N ASP A 88 -11.57 1.41 9.20
CA ASP A 88 -11.85 2.71 8.59
C ASP A 88 -11.65 2.67 7.08
N GLY A 89 -10.54 2.11 6.58
CA GLY A 89 -10.24 1.99 5.16
C GLY A 89 -11.22 1.12 4.39
N ALA A 90 -11.74 0.05 5.03
CA ALA A 90 -12.72 -0.86 4.45
C ALA A 90 -14.05 -0.18 4.06
N ARG A 91 -14.38 0.96 4.67
CA ARG A 91 -15.59 1.73 4.31
C ARG A 91 -15.58 2.25 2.87
N SER A 92 -14.40 2.44 2.30
CA SER A 92 -14.23 2.91 0.92
C SER A 92 -14.27 1.76 -0.10
N VAL A 93 -14.23 0.49 0.34
CA VAL A 93 -14.19 -0.67 -0.54
C VAL A 93 -15.58 -1.03 -1.05
N ARG A 94 -15.71 -1.17 -2.37
CA ARG A 94 -16.90 -1.60 -3.11
C ARG A 94 -16.63 -2.91 -3.84
N ASN A 95 -17.62 -3.48 -4.49
CA ASN A 95 -17.48 -4.76 -5.19
C ASN A 95 -16.46 -4.72 -6.33
N ASP A 96 -16.30 -3.60 -6.99
CA ASP A 96 -15.36 -3.36 -8.10
C ASP A 96 -13.98 -2.85 -7.65
N THR A 97 -13.81 -2.57 -6.36
CA THR A 97 -12.53 -2.11 -5.82
C THR A 97 -11.50 -3.23 -5.88
N LEU A 98 -10.32 -2.92 -6.39
CA LEU A 98 -9.21 -3.85 -6.43
C LEU A 98 -8.53 -3.93 -5.06
N ILE A 99 -8.33 -5.12 -4.56
CA ILE A 99 -7.56 -5.43 -3.35
C ILE A 99 -6.20 -5.92 -3.81
N LEU A 100 -5.25 -5.01 -3.90
CA LEU A 100 -3.90 -5.29 -4.34
C LEU A 100 -3.13 -5.95 -3.20
N VAL A 101 -2.50 -7.08 -3.48
CA VAL A 101 -1.70 -7.85 -2.49
C VAL A 101 -0.28 -7.97 -3.01
N ASP A 102 0.69 -7.55 -2.21
CA ASP A 102 2.09 -7.67 -2.60
C ASP A 102 2.99 -8.00 -1.40
N PRO A 103 3.66 -9.17 -1.41
CA PRO A 103 4.70 -9.49 -0.45
C PRO A 103 5.86 -8.50 -0.55
N THR A 104 6.43 -8.16 0.60
CA THR A 104 7.58 -7.27 0.70
C THR A 104 8.53 -7.76 1.78
N GLU A 105 9.65 -7.11 1.93
CA GLU A 105 10.61 -7.37 3.00
C GLU A 105 11.12 -6.07 3.60
N ILE A 106 11.58 -6.09 4.84
CA ILE A 106 12.44 -5.07 5.40
C ILE A 106 13.83 -5.63 5.63
N ARG A 107 14.82 -4.97 5.05
CA ARG A 107 16.20 -5.41 5.13
C ARG A 107 16.86 -4.89 6.40
N LYS A 108 17.60 -5.75 7.06
CA LYS A 108 18.34 -5.49 8.30
C LYS A 108 19.75 -6.05 8.18
N GLU A 109 20.42 -5.76 7.08
CA GLU A 109 21.67 -6.39 6.65
C GLU A 109 22.69 -6.53 7.77
N PHE A 110 22.89 -5.48 8.55
CA PHE A 110 23.89 -5.42 9.62
C PHE A 110 23.34 -5.84 11.01
N SER A 111 22.09 -6.26 11.09
CA SER A 111 21.47 -6.64 12.35
C SER A 111 21.53 -8.14 12.55
N HIS A 112 22.39 -8.58 13.46
CA HIS A 112 22.55 -10.00 13.79
C HIS A 112 21.81 -10.41 15.07
N LYS A 113 21.47 -9.44 15.93
CA LYS A 113 20.92 -9.65 17.28
C LYS A 113 19.44 -9.30 17.41
N MET A 114 18.80 -8.83 16.32
CA MET A 114 17.34 -8.58 16.36
C MET A 114 16.62 -9.91 16.51
N GLU A 115 15.60 -9.92 17.36
CA GLU A 115 14.83 -11.11 17.67
C GLU A 115 14.17 -11.69 16.42
N PHE A 116 14.31 -13.00 16.20
CA PHE A 116 13.79 -13.75 15.05
C PHE A 116 14.21 -13.18 13.68
N VAL A 117 15.31 -12.42 13.57
CA VAL A 117 15.79 -11.97 12.26
C VAL A 117 16.05 -13.18 11.34
N THR A 118 15.53 -13.14 10.12
CA THR A 118 15.66 -14.22 9.14
C THR A 118 16.40 -13.74 7.88
N ARG A 119 16.49 -14.59 6.87
CA ARG A 119 17.08 -14.26 5.57
C ARG A 119 15.96 -13.85 4.61
N VAL A 120 16.11 -12.69 4.00
CA VAL A 120 15.20 -12.15 2.99
C VAL A 120 15.98 -11.84 1.72
N ARG A 121 15.27 -11.85 0.59
CA ARG A 121 15.88 -11.55 -0.70
C ARG A 121 16.07 -10.04 -0.86
N ASP A 122 17.27 -9.62 -1.21
CA ASP A 122 17.50 -8.26 -1.71
C ASP A 122 17.24 -8.21 -3.21
N ALA A 123 16.02 -7.81 -3.58
CA ALA A 123 15.62 -7.76 -4.98
C ALA A 123 16.51 -6.84 -5.83
N SER A 124 16.98 -5.72 -5.26
CA SER A 124 17.83 -4.75 -5.97
C SER A 124 19.20 -5.32 -6.32
N ARG A 125 19.81 -6.04 -5.37
CA ARG A 125 21.12 -6.70 -5.60
C ARG A 125 20.97 -7.96 -6.45
N SER A 126 19.93 -8.76 -6.21
CA SER A 126 19.65 -9.97 -6.97
C SER A 126 19.49 -9.67 -8.46
N SER A 127 18.80 -8.57 -8.81
CA SER A 127 18.67 -8.12 -10.21
C SER A 127 20.01 -7.70 -10.83
N LYS A 128 20.90 -7.06 -10.04
CA LYS A 128 22.22 -6.62 -10.52
C LYS A 128 23.21 -7.78 -10.68
N GLU A 129 23.17 -8.73 -9.72
CA GLU A 129 24.12 -9.84 -9.69
C GLU A 129 23.67 -11.06 -10.49
N GLY A 130 22.44 -11.08 -11.00
CA GLY A 130 21.86 -12.21 -11.74
C GLY A 130 21.66 -13.48 -10.88
N ARG A 131 21.77 -13.37 -9.56
CA ARG A 131 21.59 -14.45 -8.58
C ARG A 131 20.87 -13.94 -7.34
N ASP A 132 20.25 -14.84 -6.57
CA ASP A 132 19.59 -14.46 -5.34
C ASP A 132 20.59 -14.02 -4.27
N VAL A 133 20.50 -12.75 -3.88
CA VAL A 133 21.25 -12.16 -2.76
C VAL A 133 20.35 -12.15 -1.54
N LEU A 134 20.75 -12.89 -0.51
CA LEU A 134 20.02 -12.96 0.74
C LEU A 134 20.72 -12.11 1.82
N VAL A 135 19.93 -11.28 2.52
CA VAL A 135 20.38 -10.44 3.63
C VAL A 135 19.51 -10.70 4.87
N ASN A 136 19.96 -10.24 6.03
CA ASN A 136 19.13 -10.30 7.24
C ASN A 136 17.92 -9.37 7.10
N GLY A 137 16.77 -9.79 7.62
CA GLY A 137 15.54 -9.00 7.53
C GLY A 137 14.30 -9.72 8.04
N TYR A 138 13.14 -9.16 7.71
CA TYR A 138 11.82 -9.72 7.98
C TYR A 138 11.00 -9.68 6.71
N HIS A 139 10.20 -10.72 6.49
CA HIS A 139 9.20 -10.74 5.45
C HIS A 139 7.98 -9.90 5.84
N GLY A 140 7.23 -9.45 4.87
CA GLY A 140 5.98 -8.75 5.10
C GLY A 140 5.06 -8.83 3.90
N CYS A 141 3.87 -8.27 4.07
CA CYS A 141 2.90 -8.09 2.99
C CYS A 141 2.15 -6.78 3.21
N LEU A 142 2.05 -5.99 2.17
CA LEU A 142 1.17 -4.84 2.09
C LEU A 142 -0.09 -5.23 1.32
N VAL A 143 -1.24 -4.75 1.81
CA VAL A 143 -2.51 -4.80 1.08
C VAL A 143 -3.04 -3.38 0.93
N ALA A 144 -3.43 -3.01 -0.28
CA ALA A 144 -3.99 -1.69 -0.57
C ALA A 144 -5.23 -1.81 -1.47
N ALA A 145 -6.20 -0.94 -1.25
CA ALA A 145 -7.34 -0.79 -2.15
C ALA A 145 -7.03 0.22 -3.26
N CYS A 146 -7.55 -0.03 -4.47
CA CYS A 146 -7.43 0.85 -5.62
C CYS A 146 -8.66 0.67 -6.52
N LEU A 147 -9.10 1.72 -7.22
CA LEU A 147 -10.08 1.57 -8.29
C LEU A 147 -9.40 1.10 -9.58
N PRO A 148 -10.07 0.32 -10.46
CA PRO A 148 -9.54 -0.01 -11.77
C PRO A 148 -9.17 1.26 -12.55
N GLY A 149 -7.96 1.30 -13.13
CA GLY A 149 -7.43 2.50 -13.78
C GLY A 149 -7.13 3.68 -12.84
N GLY A 150 -7.44 3.54 -11.55
CA GLY A 150 -7.27 4.59 -10.55
C GLY A 150 -5.79 4.86 -10.22
N ARG A 151 -5.50 6.11 -9.86
CA ARG A 151 -4.15 6.54 -9.44
C ARG A 151 -3.93 6.50 -7.93
N LYS A 152 -5.01 6.51 -7.15
CA LYS A 152 -4.98 6.55 -5.69
C LYS A 152 -5.03 5.14 -5.10
N THR A 153 -4.18 4.87 -4.12
CA THR A 153 -4.25 3.69 -3.28
C THR A 153 -4.60 4.05 -1.84
N VAL A 154 -5.35 3.18 -1.20
CA VAL A 154 -5.68 3.24 0.23
C VAL A 154 -4.98 2.07 0.91
N PRO A 155 -3.91 2.30 1.71
CA PRO A 155 -3.27 1.23 2.46
C PRO A 155 -4.24 0.62 3.46
N LEU A 156 -4.52 -0.68 3.36
CA LEU A 156 -5.48 -1.38 4.23
C LEU A 156 -4.80 -2.18 5.34
N ALA A 157 -3.71 -2.87 4.99
CA ALA A 157 -3.00 -3.73 5.93
C ALA A 157 -1.51 -3.79 5.57
N LEU A 158 -0.67 -3.83 6.61
CA LEU A 158 0.76 -4.10 6.52
C LEU A 158 1.13 -5.02 7.67
N LYS A 159 1.66 -6.19 7.38
CA LYS A 159 2.09 -7.15 8.39
C LYS A 159 3.51 -7.61 8.12
N LEU A 160 4.28 -7.76 9.18
CA LEU A 160 5.61 -8.37 9.14
C LEU A 160 5.58 -9.74 9.79
N TRP A 161 6.42 -10.66 9.27
CA TRP A 161 6.64 -11.97 9.88
C TRP A 161 8.09 -12.44 9.71
N SER A 162 8.44 -13.45 10.46
CA SER A 162 9.72 -14.14 10.34
C SER A 162 9.49 -15.64 10.23
N SER A 163 10.24 -16.29 9.36
CA SER A 163 10.28 -17.75 9.30
C SER A 163 10.89 -18.41 10.55
N ARG A 164 11.53 -17.61 11.42
CA ARG A 164 12.11 -18.06 12.70
C ARG A 164 11.20 -17.80 13.90
N SER A 165 10.09 -17.07 13.72
CA SER A 165 9.18 -16.77 14.84
C SER A 165 8.36 -17.99 15.23
N PRO A 166 8.05 -18.17 16.54
CA PRO A 166 7.12 -19.20 16.98
C PRO A 166 5.78 -19.09 16.26
N GLY A 167 5.22 -20.25 15.89
CA GLY A 167 3.90 -20.31 15.22
C GLY A 167 3.90 -19.94 13.73
N PHE A 168 5.04 -19.64 13.12
CA PHE A 168 5.14 -19.53 11.66
C PHE A 168 4.88 -20.89 10.99
N LYS A 169 3.89 -20.95 10.10
CA LYS A 169 3.53 -22.15 9.35
C LYS A 169 3.96 -22.08 7.90
N GLY A 170 3.96 -20.88 7.33
CA GLY A 170 4.34 -20.63 5.94
C GLY A 170 3.95 -19.24 5.46
N GLU A 171 4.59 -18.79 4.40
CA GLU A 171 4.30 -17.48 3.79
C GLU A 171 2.85 -17.40 3.32
N ASN A 172 2.35 -18.47 2.67
CA ASN A 172 0.95 -18.51 2.21
C ASN A 172 -0.04 -18.32 3.36
N ASP A 173 0.22 -18.94 4.51
CA ASP A 173 -0.63 -18.80 5.69
C ASP A 173 -0.64 -17.36 6.21
N GLU A 174 0.53 -16.72 6.26
CA GLU A 174 0.62 -15.32 6.72
C GLU A 174 -0.10 -14.36 5.77
N VAL A 175 0.06 -14.52 4.46
CA VAL A 175 -0.65 -13.71 3.46
C VAL A 175 -2.16 -13.99 3.50
N LEU A 176 -2.58 -15.26 3.61
CA LEU A 176 -4.00 -15.60 3.71
C LEU A 176 -4.66 -15.02 4.97
N LYS A 177 -3.95 -14.98 6.11
CA LYS A 177 -4.47 -14.30 7.32
C LYS A 177 -4.80 -12.84 7.06
N ILE A 178 -3.93 -12.13 6.32
CA ILE A 178 -4.15 -10.73 5.98
C ILE A 178 -5.33 -10.58 5.03
N VAL A 179 -5.37 -11.36 3.97
CA VAL A 179 -6.45 -11.33 2.97
C VAL A 179 -7.81 -11.65 3.60
N LYS A 180 -7.85 -12.65 4.49
CA LYS A 180 -9.06 -13.00 5.26
C LYS A 180 -9.53 -11.85 6.15
N ALA A 181 -8.60 -11.18 6.84
CA ALA A 181 -8.93 -10.01 7.67
C ALA A 181 -9.49 -8.86 6.84
N VAL A 182 -8.92 -8.61 5.65
CA VAL A 182 -9.42 -7.58 4.72
C VAL A 182 -10.83 -7.94 4.26
N TYR A 183 -11.09 -9.16 3.81
CA TYR A 183 -12.44 -9.57 3.40
C TYR A 183 -13.46 -9.54 4.55
N ALA A 184 -13.05 -9.90 5.76
CA ALA A 184 -13.92 -9.78 6.94
C ALA A 184 -14.30 -8.31 7.18
N ALA A 185 -13.36 -7.39 7.10
CA ALA A 185 -13.60 -5.96 7.30
C ALA A 185 -14.42 -5.32 6.17
N THR A 186 -14.25 -5.76 4.92
CA THR A 186 -14.98 -5.23 3.75
C THR A 186 -16.35 -5.88 3.55
N GLY A 187 -16.74 -6.84 4.39
CA GLY A 187 -17.95 -7.65 4.19
C GLY A 187 -17.90 -8.50 2.92
N GLY A 188 -16.72 -8.97 2.56
CA GLY A 188 -16.49 -9.79 1.37
C GLY A 188 -16.42 -9.04 0.05
N LYS A 189 -16.40 -7.71 0.07
CA LYS A 189 -16.31 -6.87 -1.14
C LYS A 189 -14.88 -6.74 -1.63
N GLY A 190 -14.75 -6.46 -2.93
CA GLY A 190 -13.49 -6.22 -3.61
C GLY A 190 -12.97 -7.42 -4.40
N VAL A 191 -12.08 -7.17 -5.34
CA VAL A 191 -11.45 -8.15 -6.22
C VAL A 191 -9.98 -8.23 -5.86
N VAL A 192 -9.50 -9.39 -5.38
CA VAL A 192 -8.06 -9.56 -5.12
C VAL A 192 -7.28 -9.58 -6.42
N VAL A 193 -6.25 -8.75 -6.49
CA VAL A 193 -5.29 -8.75 -7.60
C VAL A 193 -3.91 -9.10 -7.07
N TYR A 194 -3.35 -10.19 -7.58
CA TYR A 194 -2.08 -10.70 -7.10
C TYR A 194 -1.16 -11.03 -8.28
N ASP A 195 0.13 -10.86 -8.07
CA ASP A 195 1.15 -11.23 -9.03
C ASP A 195 1.36 -12.75 -9.10
N ARG A 196 2.46 -13.18 -9.73
CA ARG A 196 2.85 -14.60 -9.81
C ARG A 196 3.01 -15.28 -8.45
N GLY A 197 3.19 -14.53 -7.36
CA GLY A 197 3.21 -15.05 -6.00
C GLY A 197 1.88 -15.65 -5.56
N GLY A 198 0.77 -15.15 -6.10
CA GLY A 198 -0.58 -15.65 -5.87
C GLY A 198 -0.95 -16.93 -6.60
N ASP A 199 -0.13 -17.40 -7.55
CA ASP A 199 -0.38 -18.66 -8.28
C ASP A 199 -0.07 -19.90 -7.40
N ARG A 200 -0.89 -20.09 -6.39
CA ARG A 200 -0.79 -21.16 -5.37
C ARG A 200 -2.15 -21.80 -5.11
N HIS A 201 -2.18 -23.10 -4.90
CA HIS A 201 -3.41 -23.84 -4.62
C HIS A 201 -4.15 -23.28 -3.41
N ALA A 202 -3.46 -23.04 -2.31
CA ALA A 202 -4.06 -22.53 -1.08
C ALA A 202 -4.86 -21.21 -1.25
N PHE A 203 -4.46 -20.34 -2.20
CA PHE A 203 -5.21 -19.12 -2.49
C PHE A 203 -6.47 -19.44 -3.28
N TYR A 204 -6.39 -20.28 -4.32
CA TYR A 204 -7.56 -20.65 -5.12
C TYR A 204 -8.58 -21.43 -4.30
N ASP A 205 -8.13 -22.36 -3.46
CA ASP A 205 -9.01 -23.10 -2.54
C ASP A 205 -9.80 -22.13 -1.66
N TYR A 206 -9.12 -21.12 -1.09
CA TYR A 206 -9.78 -20.11 -0.27
C TYR A 206 -10.73 -19.22 -1.10
N PHE A 207 -10.29 -18.70 -2.25
CA PHE A 207 -11.11 -17.79 -3.04
C PHE A 207 -12.37 -18.49 -3.57
N ILE A 208 -12.26 -19.72 -4.04
CA ILE A 208 -13.38 -20.50 -4.56
C ILE A 208 -14.33 -20.90 -3.44
N ALA A 209 -13.83 -21.44 -2.33
CA ALA A 209 -14.65 -21.86 -1.20
C ALA A 209 -15.45 -20.70 -0.59
N GLU A 210 -14.85 -19.51 -0.50
CA GLU A 210 -15.49 -18.31 0.07
C GLU A 210 -16.18 -17.44 -0.98
N ASN A 211 -16.24 -17.90 -2.25
CA ASN A 211 -16.79 -17.17 -3.38
C ASN A 211 -16.24 -15.73 -3.48
N ARG A 212 -14.89 -15.61 -3.46
CA ARG A 212 -14.19 -14.33 -3.56
C ARG A 212 -13.68 -14.10 -4.97
N ASP A 213 -13.85 -12.88 -5.45
CA ASP A 213 -13.35 -12.51 -6.77
C ASP A 213 -11.86 -12.25 -6.76
N PHE A 214 -11.20 -12.72 -7.82
CA PHE A 214 -9.75 -12.58 -7.95
C PHE A 214 -9.28 -12.41 -9.39
N ILE A 215 -8.10 -11.83 -9.55
CA ILE A 215 -7.28 -11.79 -10.76
C ILE A 215 -5.85 -12.13 -10.34
N VAL A 216 -5.33 -13.25 -10.81
CA VAL A 216 -3.98 -13.74 -10.47
C VAL A 216 -3.17 -13.97 -11.73
N ARG A 217 -1.93 -13.43 -11.76
CA ARG A 217 -1.00 -13.74 -12.84
C ARG A 217 -0.40 -15.13 -12.62
N LEU A 218 -0.45 -15.95 -13.66
CA LEU A 218 0.03 -17.32 -13.63
C LEU A 218 1.55 -17.41 -13.89
N LYS A 219 2.17 -18.42 -13.28
CA LYS A 219 3.53 -18.89 -13.62
C LYS A 219 3.47 -19.95 -14.69
N GLY A 220 2.73 -21.02 -14.41
CA GLY A 220 2.53 -22.18 -15.27
C GLY A 220 1.78 -23.24 -14.49
N ARG A 221 0.68 -23.78 -15.07
CA ARG A 221 -0.09 -24.89 -14.54
C ARG A 221 -0.97 -25.49 -15.62
N SER A 222 -1.54 -26.65 -15.33
CA SER A 222 -2.51 -27.30 -16.21
C SER A 222 -3.94 -26.91 -15.85
N PHE A 223 -4.77 -26.81 -16.85
CA PHE A 223 -6.19 -26.48 -16.74
C PHE A 223 -7.03 -27.54 -17.49
N LEU A 224 -8.25 -27.73 -17.01
CA LEU A 224 -9.30 -28.41 -17.75
C LEU A 224 -9.96 -27.41 -18.72
N SER A 225 -10.03 -27.75 -19.97
CA SER A 225 -10.81 -27.06 -20.99
C SER A 225 -11.79 -28.03 -21.63
N TRP A 226 -12.61 -27.57 -22.57
CA TRP A 226 -13.53 -28.42 -23.32
C TRP A 226 -12.83 -29.54 -24.15
N ARG A 227 -11.50 -29.43 -24.38
CA ARG A 227 -10.69 -30.43 -25.09
C ARG A 227 -9.87 -31.33 -24.14
N GLY A 228 -10.11 -31.27 -22.83
CA GLY A 228 -9.38 -32.04 -21.84
C GLY A 228 -8.33 -31.22 -21.06
N MET A 229 -7.31 -31.89 -20.55
CA MET A 229 -6.24 -31.26 -19.78
C MET A 229 -5.20 -30.60 -20.70
N HIS A 230 -4.87 -29.34 -20.44
CA HIS A 230 -3.89 -28.57 -21.19
C HIS A 230 -2.97 -27.79 -20.27
N ASP A 231 -1.71 -27.65 -20.67
CA ASP A 231 -0.81 -26.67 -20.08
C ASP A 231 -1.25 -25.24 -20.42
N VAL A 232 -1.08 -24.32 -19.49
CA VAL A 232 -1.50 -22.91 -19.67
C VAL A 232 -0.81 -22.22 -20.85
N HIS A 233 0.44 -22.58 -21.15
CA HIS A 233 1.18 -22.01 -22.29
C HIS A 233 0.59 -22.48 -23.62
N ASP A 234 0.10 -23.72 -23.67
CA ASP A 234 -0.60 -24.24 -24.86
C ASP A 234 -1.92 -23.53 -25.06
N LEU A 235 -2.70 -23.33 -23.99
CA LEU A 235 -3.91 -22.53 -24.03
C LEU A 235 -3.64 -21.09 -24.46
N ALA A 236 -2.58 -20.49 -23.97
CA ALA A 236 -2.21 -19.13 -24.33
C ALA A 236 -1.77 -19.01 -25.81
N ARG A 237 -1.11 -20.04 -26.36
CA ARG A 237 -0.77 -20.09 -27.81
C ARG A 237 -2.00 -20.19 -28.67
N GLN A 238 -2.98 -20.98 -28.26
CA GLN A 238 -4.24 -21.22 -29.00
C GLN A 238 -5.28 -20.12 -28.79
N CYS A 239 -5.10 -19.24 -27.81
CA CYS A 239 -6.04 -18.18 -27.50
C CYS A 239 -6.13 -17.16 -28.64
N SER A 240 -7.34 -16.90 -29.11
CA SER A 240 -7.59 -15.89 -30.16
C SER A 240 -7.46 -14.49 -29.59
N MET A 241 -6.48 -13.73 -30.07
CA MET A 241 -6.26 -12.33 -29.72
C MET A 241 -7.22 -11.43 -30.49
N ARG A 242 -8.41 -11.21 -29.97
CA ARG A 242 -9.51 -10.49 -30.67
C ARG A 242 -9.43 -8.99 -30.55
N HIS A 243 -8.73 -8.51 -29.53
CA HIS A 243 -8.68 -7.09 -29.20
C HIS A 243 -7.25 -6.60 -29.13
N SER A 244 -7.05 -5.33 -29.42
CA SER A 244 -5.79 -4.63 -29.24
C SER A 244 -6.02 -3.28 -28.57
N HIS A 245 -5.03 -2.80 -27.83
CA HIS A 245 -5.06 -1.50 -27.17
C HIS A 245 -3.63 -0.94 -27.05
N HIS A 246 -3.52 0.39 -27.02
CA HIS A 246 -2.25 1.06 -26.74
C HIS A 246 -2.20 1.42 -25.26
N VAL A 247 -1.13 1.00 -24.59
CA VAL A 247 -0.90 1.28 -23.17
C VAL A 247 0.35 2.12 -23.03
N THR A 248 0.22 3.21 -22.32
CA THR A 248 1.35 4.07 -21.95
C THR A 248 1.71 3.82 -20.50
N PHE A 249 2.98 3.61 -20.19
CA PHE A 249 3.48 3.47 -18.84
C PHE A 249 4.89 4.03 -18.71
N ASP A 250 5.26 4.48 -17.52
CA ASP A 250 6.63 4.92 -17.22
C ASP A 250 7.52 3.71 -16.96
N SER A 251 8.64 3.64 -17.63
CA SER A 251 9.70 2.68 -17.35
C SER A 251 11.02 3.42 -17.12
N HIS A 252 11.43 3.51 -15.86
CA HIS A 252 12.67 4.18 -15.44
C HIS A 252 12.75 5.67 -15.86
N GLY A 253 11.65 6.40 -15.77
CA GLY A 253 11.57 7.81 -16.16
C GLY A 253 11.47 8.04 -17.67
N LYS A 254 11.13 6.99 -18.44
CA LYS A 254 10.83 7.09 -19.86
C LYS A 254 9.42 6.62 -20.14
N GLU A 255 8.66 7.44 -20.82
CA GLU A 255 7.34 7.06 -21.30
C GLU A 255 7.46 6.01 -22.39
N CYS A 256 6.89 4.84 -22.13
CA CYS A 256 6.85 3.71 -23.05
C CYS A 256 5.44 3.50 -23.56
N ASN A 257 5.26 3.57 -24.86
CA ASN A 257 4.00 3.25 -25.54
C ASN A 257 4.09 1.85 -26.13
N VAL A 258 3.22 0.95 -25.68
CA VAL A 258 3.21 -0.44 -26.12
C VAL A 258 1.85 -0.80 -26.67
N SER A 259 1.81 -1.38 -27.86
CA SER A 259 0.61 -2.00 -28.43
C SER A 259 0.47 -3.41 -27.87
N ILE A 260 -0.60 -3.68 -27.18
CA ILE A 260 -0.92 -5.01 -26.64
C ILE A 260 -2.10 -5.61 -27.40
N SER A 261 -2.12 -6.94 -27.48
CA SER A 261 -3.28 -7.69 -27.92
C SER A 261 -3.73 -8.66 -26.83
N PHE A 262 -5.02 -8.90 -26.73
CA PHE A 262 -5.55 -9.78 -25.68
C PHE A 262 -6.78 -10.56 -26.14
N GLY A 263 -7.00 -11.67 -25.46
CA GLY A 263 -8.11 -12.57 -25.66
C GLY A 263 -8.41 -13.37 -24.40
N ALA A 264 -9.56 -14.04 -24.37
CA ALA A 264 -9.94 -14.85 -23.22
C ALA A 264 -10.51 -16.20 -23.65
N THR A 265 -10.34 -17.20 -22.78
CA THR A 265 -10.92 -18.54 -22.92
C THR A 265 -11.38 -19.04 -21.55
N PRO A 266 -12.57 -19.74 -21.48
CA PRO A 266 -13.00 -20.37 -20.26
C PRO A 266 -12.08 -21.57 -19.91
N VAL A 267 -11.80 -21.73 -18.64
CA VAL A 267 -10.96 -22.81 -18.09
C VAL A 267 -11.48 -23.25 -16.74
N ARG A 268 -11.02 -24.40 -16.25
CA ARG A 268 -11.28 -24.87 -14.90
C ARG A 268 -10.00 -25.39 -14.27
N LEU A 269 -9.87 -25.17 -12.97
CA LEU A 269 -8.80 -25.82 -12.22
C LEU A 269 -9.11 -27.30 -12.04
N PRO A 270 -8.13 -28.20 -12.18
CA PRO A 270 -8.36 -29.65 -12.02
C PRO A 270 -8.95 -30.03 -10.66
N MET A 271 -8.61 -29.28 -9.62
CA MET A 271 -9.09 -29.48 -8.26
C MET A 271 -10.45 -28.82 -7.96
N HIS A 272 -10.90 -27.94 -8.86
CA HIS A 272 -12.20 -27.25 -8.80
C HIS A 272 -12.90 -27.32 -10.16
N PRO A 273 -13.21 -28.54 -10.67
CA PRO A 273 -13.79 -28.71 -12.01
C PRO A 273 -15.20 -28.15 -12.13
N GLU A 274 -15.89 -27.97 -11.01
CA GLU A 274 -17.22 -27.38 -10.93
C GLU A 274 -17.24 -25.87 -11.16
N LYS A 275 -16.10 -25.18 -10.90
CA LYS A 275 -16.02 -23.71 -11.02
C LYS A 275 -15.44 -23.30 -12.36
N GLU A 276 -16.25 -22.62 -13.15
CA GLU A 276 -15.78 -21.96 -14.37
C GLU A 276 -15.00 -20.70 -14.01
N LEU A 277 -13.80 -20.60 -14.58
CA LEU A 277 -12.89 -19.46 -14.50
C LEU A 277 -12.54 -19.01 -15.91
N HIS A 278 -11.87 -17.86 -16.03
CA HIS A 278 -11.44 -17.35 -17.31
C HIS A 278 -9.92 -17.12 -17.30
N LEU A 279 -9.27 -17.62 -18.35
CA LEU A 279 -7.88 -17.32 -18.66
C LEU A 279 -7.87 -16.15 -19.65
N VAL A 280 -7.38 -15.00 -19.23
CA VAL A 280 -7.13 -13.83 -20.08
C VAL A 280 -5.66 -13.80 -20.45
N VAL A 281 -5.37 -13.82 -21.74
CA VAL A 281 -4.01 -13.83 -22.29
C VAL A 281 -3.72 -12.47 -22.90
N VAL A 282 -2.58 -11.87 -22.55
CA VAL A 282 -2.14 -10.58 -23.04
C VAL A 282 -0.74 -10.72 -23.67
N LYS A 283 -0.57 -10.27 -24.91
CA LYS A 283 0.71 -10.22 -25.64
C LYS A 283 1.12 -8.77 -25.88
N GLY A 284 2.42 -8.50 -25.96
CA GLY A 284 2.99 -7.20 -26.26
C GLY A 284 3.88 -6.60 -25.18
N PHE A 285 3.82 -7.09 -23.93
CA PHE A 285 4.70 -6.61 -22.83
C PHE A 285 6.10 -7.29 -22.81
N GLY A 286 6.33 -8.28 -23.63
CA GLY A 286 7.60 -9.03 -23.69
C GLY A 286 7.49 -10.23 -24.63
N GLN A 287 8.48 -11.13 -24.59
CA GLN A 287 8.49 -12.33 -25.44
C GLN A 287 7.37 -13.31 -25.04
N ASP A 288 7.18 -13.50 -23.73
CA ASP A 288 6.16 -14.41 -23.21
C ASP A 288 4.84 -13.68 -22.95
N PRO A 289 3.70 -14.34 -23.23
CA PRO A 289 2.39 -13.79 -22.94
C PRO A 289 2.19 -13.66 -21.41
N MET A 290 1.51 -12.59 -21.00
CA MET A 290 0.99 -12.48 -19.65
C MET A 290 -0.33 -13.24 -19.56
N MET A 291 -0.43 -14.17 -18.61
CA MET A 291 -1.57 -15.05 -18.40
C MET A 291 -2.23 -14.70 -17.07
N LEU A 292 -3.50 -14.30 -17.13
CA LEU A 292 -4.29 -13.88 -15.97
C LEU A 292 -5.44 -14.84 -15.76
N LEU A 293 -5.52 -15.46 -14.58
CA LEU A 293 -6.67 -16.26 -14.16
C LEU A 293 -7.62 -15.41 -13.34
N THR A 294 -8.91 -15.46 -13.67
CA THR A 294 -9.93 -14.70 -12.94
C THR A 294 -11.21 -15.50 -12.71
N SER A 295 -11.87 -15.23 -11.57
CA SER A 295 -13.22 -15.70 -11.25
C SER A 295 -14.30 -14.81 -11.84
N LEU A 296 -13.95 -13.58 -12.24
CA LEU A 296 -14.89 -12.65 -12.83
C LEU A 296 -15.41 -13.17 -14.17
N PRO A 297 -16.69 -12.95 -14.50
CA PRO A 297 -17.23 -13.31 -15.80
C PRO A 297 -16.57 -12.49 -16.90
N VAL A 298 -16.12 -13.18 -17.94
CA VAL A 298 -15.46 -12.57 -19.10
C VAL A 298 -16.16 -13.04 -20.39
N ASP A 299 -16.78 -12.13 -21.10
CA ASP A 299 -17.35 -12.36 -22.40
C ASP A 299 -16.39 -11.97 -23.55
N ARG A 300 -16.90 -12.03 -24.79
CA ARG A 300 -16.12 -11.76 -26.02
C ARG A 300 -15.96 -10.25 -26.33
N THR A 301 -16.54 -9.36 -25.52
CA THR A 301 -16.46 -7.92 -25.75
C THR A 301 -15.11 -7.34 -25.33
N PHE A 302 -14.70 -6.27 -26.00
CA PHE A 302 -13.51 -5.50 -25.61
C PHE A 302 -13.61 -5.05 -24.15
N LYS A 303 -14.72 -4.45 -23.75
CA LYS A 303 -14.93 -3.89 -22.42
C LYS A 303 -14.75 -4.94 -21.31
N SER A 304 -15.31 -6.13 -21.49
CA SER A 304 -15.24 -7.21 -20.50
C SER A 304 -13.80 -7.71 -20.32
N GLN A 305 -13.07 -7.91 -21.41
CA GLN A 305 -11.69 -8.40 -21.37
C GLN A 305 -10.72 -7.29 -20.91
N TRP A 306 -10.90 -6.07 -21.42
CA TRP A 306 -10.08 -4.92 -21.01
C TRP A 306 -10.16 -4.65 -19.50
N ARG A 307 -11.32 -4.76 -18.89
CA ARG A 307 -11.50 -4.61 -17.45
C ARG A 307 -10.54 -5.51 -16.64
N ILE A 308 -10.31 -6.74 -17.06
CA ILE A 308 -9.39 -7.66 -16.39
C ILE A 308 -7.93 -7.23 -16.59
N VAL A 309 -7.58 -6.85 -17.81
CA VAL A 309 -6.25 -6.35 -18.15
C VAL A 309 -5.93 -5.08 -17.37
N GLU A 310 -6.82 -4.09 -17.42
CA GLU A 310 -6.67 -2.81 -16.71
C GLU A 310 -6.58 -2.98 -15.20
N ALA A 311 -7.42 -3.84 -14.62
CA ALA A 311 -7.35 -4.19 -13.21
C ALA A 311 -5.98 -4.79 -12.82
N TYR A 312 -5.45 -5.69 -13.65
CA TYR A 312 -4.11 -6.24 -13.39
C TYR A 312 -3.00 -5.19 -13.58
N LEU A 313 -3.09 -4.34 -14.58
CA LEU A 313 -2.13 -3.25 -14.77
C LEU A 313 -2.14 -2.27 -13.59
N SER A 314 -3.30 -2.04 -12.97
CA SER A 314 -3.42 -1.22 -11.75
C SER A 314 -2.67 -1.79 -10.56
N ARG A 315 -2.29 -3.09 -10.56
CA ARG A 315 -1.48 -3.72 -9.51
C ARG A 315 -0.16 -2.98 -9.28
N TRP A 316 0.41 -2.38 -10.32
CA TRP A 316 1.66 -1.63 -10.20
C TRP A 316 1.60 -0.55 -9.09
N ARG A 317 0.42 -0.03 -8.78
CA ARG A 317 0.22 0.99 -7.74
C ARG A 317 0.63 0.52 -6.34
N ILE A 318 0.58 -0.77 -6.05
CA ILE A 318 1.01 -1.27 -4.75
C ILE A 318 2.54 -1.21 -4.60
N GLU A 319 3.29 -1.42 -5.67
CA GLU A 319 4.76 -1.29 -5.66
C GLU A 319 5.18 0.16 -5.36
N GLU A 320 4.45 1.13 -5.93
CA GLU A 320 4.62 2.55 -5.59
C GLU A 320 4.27 2.83 -4.12
N THR A 321 3.21 2.20 -3.61
CA THR A 321 2.81 2.34 -2.20
C THR A 321 3.86 1.74 -1.26
N ILE A 322 4.41 0.58 -1.59
CA ILE A 322 5.51 -0.05 -0.82
C ILE A 322 6.75 0.85 -0.84
N ARG A 323 7.12 1.35 -2.03
CA ARG A 323 8.25 2.26 -2.19
C ARG A 323 8.04 3.53 -1.36
N PHE A 324 6.85 4.11 -1.40
CA PHE A 324 6.47 5.25 -0.59
C PHE A 324 6.66 4.97 0.90
N VAL A 325 6.10 3.88 1.44
CA VAL A 325 6.23 3.52 2.85
C VAL A 325 7.70 3.32 3.25
N LYS A 326 8.48 2.66 2.39
CA LYS A 326 9.91 2.41 2.66
C LYS A 326 10.74 3.69 2.65
N GLN A 327 10.51 4.60 1.72
CA GLN A 327 11.34 5.80 1.51
C GLN A 327 10.87 7.00 2.33
N ALA A 328 9.57 7.31 2.33
CA ALA A 328 9.06 8.50 3.02
C ALA A 328 9.19 8.40 4.54
N TYR A 329 9.09 7.20 5.09
CA TYR A 329 9.15 6.98 6.55
C TYR A 329 10.38 6.21 7.01
N GLY A 330 11.33 5.95 6.12
CA GLY A 330 12.53 5.20 6.50
C GLY A 330 12.19 3.85 7.13
N PHE A 331 11.26 3.08 6.53
CA PHE A 331 10.73 1.85 7.13
C PHE A 331 11.81 0.83 7.44
N GLU A 332 12.88 0.80 6.65
CA GLU A 332 14.05 -0.05 6.90
C GLU A 332 14.95 0.47 8.05
N ASN A 333 14.70 1.67 8.59
CA ASN A 333 15.45 2.27 9.69
C ASN A 333 15.00 1.82 11.09
N ILE A 334 13.99 0.99 11.22
CA ILE A 334 13.55 0.43 12.52
C ILE A 334 14.76 -0.18 13.24
N ARG A 335 15.03 0.27 14.47
CA ARG A 335 16.19 -0.17 15.28
C ARG A 335 15.83 -0.80 16.61
N VAL A 336 14.55 -1.03 16.87
CA VAL A 336 14.11 -1.75 18.06
C VAL A 336 14.46 -3.23 17.94
N MET A 337 14.79 -3.88 19.07
CA MET A 337 15.39 -5.21 19.06
C MET A 337 14.38 -6.34 19.20
N SER A 338 13.30 -6.16 20.00
CA SER A 338 12.29 -7.20 20.18
C SER A 338 11.36 -7.29 18.98
N TYR A 339 10.91 -8.48 18.67
CA TYR A 339 10.04 -8.77 17.53
C TYR A 339 8.66 -8.09 17.67
N THR A 340 8.11 -8.05 18.88
CA THR A 340 6.89 -7.32 19.22
C THR A 340 7.02 -5.84 18.84
N ARG A 341 8.11 -5.19 19.27
CA ARG A 341 8.32 -3.76 18.94
C ARG A 341 8.51 -3.50 17.45
N ILE A 342 9.13 -4.44 16.71
CA ILE A 342 9.29 -4.32 15.26
C ILE A 342 7.94 -4.34 14.57
N ARG A 343 7.07 -5.28 14.92
CA ARG A 343 5.71 -5.40 14.36
C ARG A 343 4.84 -4.20 14.73
N ASN A 344 4.91 -3.78 15.97
CA ASN A 344 4.20 -2.59 16.45
C ASN A 344 4.64 -1.32 15.71
N MET A 345 5.93 -1.14 15.46
CA MET A 345 6.42 -0.02 14.66
C MET A 345 5.91 -0.10 13.22
N ALA A 346 5.84 -1.29 12.63
CA ALA A 346 5.29 -1.47 11.29
C ALA A 346 3.81 -1.08 11.21
N SER A 347 2.99 -1.42 12.22
CA SER A 347 1.59 -1.00 12.26
C SER A 347 1.44 0.52 12.40
N LEU A 348 2.30 1.18 13.16
CA LEU A 348 2.33 2.65 13.25
C LEU A 348 2.76 3.32 11.94
N VAL A 349 3.65 2.69 11.18
CA VAL A 349 4.02 3.14 9.82
C VAL A 349 2.82 3.00 8.87
N LEU A 350 2.06 1.90 8.95
CA LEU A 350 0.81 1.75 8.20
C LEU A 350 -0.17 2.88 8.53
N ALA A 351 -0.39 3.16 9.82
CA ALA A 351 -1.29 4.23 10.27
C ALA A 351 -0.81 5.61 9.79
N SER A 352 0.52 5.84 9.77
CA SER A 352 1.12 7.07 9.24
C SER A 352 0.89 7.21 7.73
N ALA A 353 1.09 6.13 6.96
CA ALA A 353 0.83 6.13 5.53
C ALA A 353 -0.66 6.32 5.21
N TYR A 354 -1.54 5.68 5.97
CA TYR A 354 -2.99 5.81 5.84
C TYR A 354 -3.44 7.25 6.15
N PHE A 355 -2.95 7.85 7.22
CA PHE A 355 -3.23 9.25 7.55
C PHE A 355 -2.84 10.18 6.39
N ALA A 356 -1.61 10.10 5.89
CA ALA A 356 -1.10 10.98 4.83
C ALA A 356 -1.84 10.80 3.50
N THR A 357 -2.16 9.55 3.12
CA THR A 357 -2.76 9.27 1.80
C THR A 357 -4.29 9.37 1.80
N THR A 358 -4.95 9.09 2.92
CA THR A 358 -6.40 8.91 2.97
C THR A 358 -7.09 9.98 3.82
N TRP A 359 -6.59 10.24 5.02
CA TRP A 359 -7.25 11.10 6.01
C TRP A 359 -7.02 12.59 5.82
N ILE A 360 -5.85 13.01 5.38
CA ILE A 360 -5.58 14.43 5.14
C ILE A 360 -6.57 14.95 4.10
N GLY A 361 -7.31 15.98 4.47
CA GLY A 361 -8.34 16.61 3.65
C GLY A 361 -7.80 17.20 2.34
N ARG A 362 -8.67 17.26 1.32
CA ARG A 362 -8.35 17.72 -0.04
C ARG A 362 -7.64 19.09 -0.06
N ASN A 363 -8.10 20.04 0.75
CA ASN A 363 -7.52 21.38 0.79
C ASN A 363 -6.09 21.40 1.32
N ILE A 364 -5.79 20.65 2.40
CA ILE A 364 -4.42 20.53 2.92
C ILE A 364 -3.52 19.81 1.92
N LYS A 365 -3.99 18.75 1.27
CA LYS A 365 -3.23 18.09 0.20
C LYS A 365 -2.88 19.07 -0.92
N ARG A 366 -3.82 19.92 -1.34
CA ARG A 366 -3.58 20.95 -2.35
C ARG A 366 -2.55 21.99 -1.89
N GLU A 367 -2.69 22.50 -0.67
CA GLU A 367 -1.77 23.49 -0.10
C GLU A 367 -0.35 22.92 -0.01
N VAL A 368 -0.20 21.68 0.48
CA VAL A 368 1.07 20.96 0.60
C VAL A 368 1.69 20.68 -0.77
N LEU A 369 0.89 20.22 -1.73
CA LEU A 369 1.35 19.95 -3.10
C LEU A 369 1.74 21.23 -3.83
N ALA A 370 0.95 22.31 -3.69
CA ALA A 370 1.24 23.60 -4.30
C ALA A 370 2.59 24.15 -3.80
N GLU A 371 2.87 24.05 -2.50
CA GLU A 371 4.15 24.46 -1.94
C GLU A 371 5.31 23.61 -2.47
N HIS A 372 5.13 22.30 -2.55
CA HIS A 372 6.14 21.39 -3.08
C HIS A 372 6.46 21.74 -4.54
N LEU A 373 5.45 21.93 -5.38
CA LEU A 373 5.60 22.26 -6.80
C LEU A 373 6.23 23.65 -7.03
N THR A 374 5.84 24.66 -6.25
CA THR A 374 6.41 26.01 -6.34
C THR A 374 7.92 25.99 -6.10
N ARG A 375 8.41 25.14 -5.22
CA ARG A 375 9.85 25.00 -4.93
C ARG A 375 10.61 24.19 -5.96
N LEU A 376 9.98 23.17 -6.54
CA LEU A 376 10.56 22.37 -7.61
C LEU A 376 10.47 23.07 -8.97
N GLY A 377 9.72 24.13 -9.07
CA GLY A 377 9.22 24.83 -10.28
C GLY A 377 10.23 25.35 -11.29
N LYS A 378 11.51 24.99 -11.17
CA LYS A 378 12.47 25.17 -12.28
C LYS A 378 12.88 23.84 -12.96
N ARG A 379 12.48 22.68 -12.44
CA ARG A 379 12.97 21.38 -12.94
C ARG A 379 11.90 20.34 -13.31
N LEU A 380 10.67 20.49 -12.84
CA LEU A 380 9.60 19.51 -13.08
C LEU A 380 8.34 20.27 -13.51
N GLY A 381 8.14 20.37 -14.81
CA GLY A 381 6.93 20.92 -15.42
C GLY A 381 5.69 20.05 -15.25
N GLU A 382 5.79 18.90 -14.58
CA GLU A 382 4.72 17.92 -14.44
C GLU A 382 4.55 17.48 -12.99
N VAL A 383 3.29 17.24 -12.62
CA VAL A 383 2.93 16.66 -11.32
C VAL A 383 3.35 15.21 -11.29
N PRO A 384 4.00 14.72 -10.21
CA PRO A 384 4.30 13.32 -10.07
C PRO A 384 3.02 12.49 -10.18
N GLU A 385 3.04 11.46 -11.01
CA GLU A 385 1.93 10.53 -11.18
C GLU A 385 1.47 9.92 -9.84
N PHE A 386 2.39 9.83 -8.86
CA PHE A 386 2.15 9.37 -7.51
C PHE A 386 2.43 10.49 -6.49
N ALA A 387 1.38 11.17 -6.07
CA ALA A 387 1.45 12.35 -5.21
C ALA A 387 1.81 12.07 -3.73
N ALA A 388 1.80 10.80 -3.28
CA ALA A 388 1.99 10.45 -1.87
C ALA A 388 3.34 10.91 -1.29
N TYR A 389 4.42 10.83 -2.09
CA TYR A 389 5.74 11.33 -1.68
C TYR A 389 5.74 12.85 -1.43
N ALA A 390 5.13 13.59 -2.35
CA ALA A 390 5.05 15.04 -2.25
C ALA A 390 4.22 15.47 -1.03
N ILE A 391 3.15 14.75 -0.74
CA ILE A 391 2.31 14.97 0.45
C ILE A 391 3.13 14.71 1.72
N ALA A 392 3.81 13.57 1.84
CA ALA A 392 4.61 13.24 3.02
C ALA A 392 5.76 14.23 3.23
N ASP A 393 6.47 14.62 2.16
CA ASP A 393 7.54 15.61 2.23
C ASP A 393 7.02 17.00 2.66
N GLY A 394 5.87 17.40 2.15
CA GLY A 394 5.25 18.67 2.55
C GLY A 394 4.76 18.65 4.00
N ILE A 395 4.19 17.54 4.49
CA ILE A 395 3.83 17.37 5.91
C ILE A 395 5.08 17.44 6.78
N LYS A 396 6.11 16.69 6.42
CA LYS A 396 7.40 16.70 7.11
C LYS A 396 7.96 18.12 7.24
N ARG A 397 7.95 18.91 6.16
CA ARG A 397 8.43 20.28 6.16
C ARG A 397 7.57 21.19 7.03
N ALA A 398 6.26 21.09 6.93
CA ALA A 398 5.34 21.86 7.76
C ALA A 398 5.64 21.62 9.24
N PHE A 399 5.78 20.36 9.66
CA PHE A 399 6.08 20.02 11.05
C PHE A 399 7.50 20.40 11.48
N THR A 400 8.51 20.26 10.61
CA THR A 400 9.91 20.59 10.94
C THR A 400 10.16 22.08 11.09
N ARG A 401 9.49 22.93 10.32
CA ARG A 401 9.67 24.39 10.36
C ARG A 401 9.02 25.04 11.57
N PHE A 402 7.93 24.47 12.04
CA PHE A 402 7.14 25.02 13.14
C PHE A 402 7.23 24.18 14.41
N GLY A 403 8.12 23.24 14.43
CA GLY A 403 8.69 22.27 15.29
C GLY A 403 8.59 22.47 16.80
N ARG A 404 7.41 22.72 17.31
CA ARG A 404 7.01 22.29 18.64
C ARG A 404 5.63 21.70 18.52
N TRP A 405 5.51 20.47 18.96
CA TRP A 405 4.24 19.89 19.32
C TRP A 405 3.53 20.85 20.28
N LEU A 406 2.73 21.74 19.71
CA LEU A 406 1.97 22.71 20.50
C LEU A 406 0.87 21.92 21.23
N ARG A 407 1.14 21.56 22.47
CA ARG A 407 0.15 21.06 23.42
C ARG A 407 -0.75 22.21 23.90
N THR A 408 -1.24 23.01 23.03
CA THR A 408 -2.39 23.87 23.31
C THR A 408 -3.62 23.00 23.07
N PRO A 409 -4.53 22.83 24.03
CA PRO A 409 -5.83 22.27 23.74
C PRO A 409 -6.36 23.08 22.57
N ALA A 410 -6.68 22.41 21.47
CA ALA A 410 -7.37 23.05 20.38
C ALA A 410 -8.75 23.44 20.89
N GLU A 411 -8.86 24.58 21.52
CA GLU A 411 -10.08 25.35 21.51
C GLU A 411 -10.36 25.65 20.06
N THR A 412 -11.35 25.00 19.61
CA THR A 412 -12.13 25.06 18.42
C THR A 412 -12.01 26.40 17.69
N VAL A 413 -11.07 26.54 16.79
CA VAL A 413 -11.20 27.50 15.71
C VAL A 413 -11.72 26.74 14.50
N ILE A 414 -13.01 26.40 14.56
CA ILE A 414 -13.81 26.17 13.35
C ILE A 414 -14.21 27.56 12.86
N GLU A 415 -13.27 28.30 12.35
CA GLU A 415 -13.58 29.42 11.47
C GLU A 415 -14.05 28.84 10.13
N LYS A 416 -15.31 29.13 9.81
CA LYS A 416 -15.82 29.09 8.44
C LYS A 416 -14.92 30.00 7.61
N HIS A 417 -13.96 29.44 6.88
CA HIS A 417 -13.21 30.19 5.91
C HIS A 417 -13.97 30.20 4.60
N GLU A 418 -14.33 31.43 4.20
CA GLU A 418 -14.64 31.79 2.83
C GLU A 418 -13.53 31.29 1.88
N GLU A 419 -13.94 30.77 0.73
CA GLU A 419 -13.08 30.31 -0.34
C GLU A 419 -12.23 31.46 -0.88
N GLU A 420 -11.04 31.66 -0.35
CA GLU A 420 -10.03 32.42 -1.10
C GLU A 420 -9.62 31.58 -2.31
N THR A 421 -10.11 31.97 -3.46
CA THR A 421 -9.73 31.45 -4.76
C THR A 421 -8.24 31.73 -4.97
N VAL A 422 -7.41 30.77 -4.70
CA VAL A 422 -6.02 30.78 -5.19
C VAL A 422 -6.11 30.66 -6.71
N GLN A 423 -5.75 31.72 -7.44
CA GLN A 423 -5.57 31.65 -8.88
C GLN A 423 -4.46 30.65 -9.18
N LEU A 424 -4.88 29.46 -9.60
CA LEU A 424 -3.99 28.37 -9.96
C LEU A 424 -3.46 28.63 -11.38
N LEU A 425 -2.19 28.33 -11.61
CA LEU A 425 -1.60 28.34 -12.94
C LEU A 425 -2.44 27.49 -13.91
N PRO A 426 -2.52 27.85 -15.22
CA PRO A 426 -3.25 27.05 -16.21
C PRO A 426 -2.80 25.59 -16.16
N GLY A 427 -3.75 24.66 -16.13
CA GLY A 427 -3.50 23.23 -15.96
C GLY A 427 -3.50 22.73 -14.50
N PHE A 428 -3.45 23.61 -13.51
CA PHE A 428 -3.44 23.23 -12.09
C PHE A 428 -4.82 22.76 -11.60
N ALA A 429 -5.89 23.26 -12.21
CA ALA A 429 -7.26 22.85 -11.90
C ALA A 429 -7.55 21.40 -12.39
N GLU A 430 -7.09 21.06 -13.59
CA GLU A 430 -7.24 19.71 -14.17
C GLU A 430 -6.47 18.63 -13.40
N MET A 431 -5.41 19.02 -12.70
CA MET A 431 -4.64 18.18 -11.79
C MET A 431 -5.43 17.70 -10.59
N PHE A 432 -6.40 18.45 -10.13
CA PHE A 432 -7.15 18.22 -8.89
C PHE A 432 -8.55 17.67 -9.11
N ASP A 433 -8.98 17.51 -10.37
CA ASP A 433 -10.11 16.67 -10.77
C ASP A 433 -9.81 15.18 -10.62
N ILE A 434 -8.64 14.85 -10.08
CA ILE A 434 -8.40 13.53 -9.48
C ILE A 434 -9.37 13.42 -8.32
N ASP A 435 -10.40 12.63 -8.52
CA ASP A 435 -11.42 12.33 -7.53
C ASP A 435 -10.76 11.75 -6.27
N PHE A 436 -10.57 12.60 -5.27
CA PHE A 436 -10.16 12.23 -3.92
C PHE A 436 -11.38 11.88 -3.06
N GLY A 437 -12.45 11.34 -3.74
CA GLY A 437 -13.71 10.95 -3.09
C GLY A 437 -13.57 10.29 -1.74
#